data_a7feaf5e527d7c94255ad710e471664d
#
_entry.id   a7feaf5e527d7c94255ad710e471664d
#
_cell.length_a   1.000
_cell.length_b   1.000
_cell.length_c   1.000
_cell.angle_alpha   90.00
_cell.angle_beta   90.00
_cell.angle_gamma   90.00
#
_symmetry.space_group_name_H-M   'P 1'
#
loop_
_entity.id
_entity.type
_entity.pdbx_description
1 polymer ?
#
loop_
_entity_poly.entity_id
_entity_poly.type
_entity_poly.pdbx_seq_one_letter_code
_entity_poly.pdbx_strand_id
1 'polypeptide(L)'
;MLKAFLSLCLFFLGLQAQPVAPVRVAAEWEPSFGTLIRWPLGIPSDLVVELARDDSLYVLVANWAQEAEAQAAFSAWGVNLDHCRFLQIPTYSHWTRDWGPHWAFDGNRVCGIIDPIFDGYPWGPGGPYLDYTRSRGYEVDNLVNQAIAVELGCPSWQFPGYLTGGNFMTDGHGIGFSLLSMLTENMAFWSHEEFLALAGEWLGLSTYNILINAEDYGLQHIDCAVKLLNEETILLKQVPEWHPDYPRLAAINDRLTTEISCYGRPYNVVRVFCDSYSGNSVAAYTNSYILNTKVFVPLFGLASDGPALETYQNAMPGYEIVGVPFGAWYYYDALHCRTREMIDREMLYIRHRPFDPEVPWQEAFTVESMILPYSGAPLVPGEALVYYREAGAGEWLTAPMAPTAPDTLTGYIPAHPAGTVLEYFVAAADQSGRSETSPRTAPAGFHSFTVTEGLGVGGGSDPVIAGYAMSPNPFSGGLTVTITLATPGFAEVAVYDLAGRHVNLLHSSAMPEGTHSVMWDGRNAAGVPSPAGTYLLLLKAGGQTRVLRALHLP
;
A
#
# COMPACT_ATOMS: atom_id res chain seq x y z
N MET A 1 42.77 -28.04 2.43
CA MET A 1 41.57 -28.56 1.76
C MET A 1 40.27 -28.41 2.59
N LEU A 2 40.31 -28.49 3.93
CA LEU A 2 39.08 -28.40 4.76
C LEU A 2 38.47 -26.95 4.83
N LYS A 3 39.30 -25.89 4.75
CA LYS A 3 38.82 -24.48 4.76
C LYS A 3 38.19 -24.03 3.43
N ALA A 4 38.55 -24.66 2.31
CA ALA A 4 37.95 -24.36 1.00
C ALA A 4 36.58 -25.01 0.84
N PHE A 5 36.29 -26.12 1.54
CA PHE A 5 34.98 -26.77 1.50
C PHE A 5 33.92 -26.08 2.38
N LEU A 6 34.34 -25.45 3.48
CA LEU A 6 33.41 -24.67 4.31
C LEU A 6 32.99 -23.35 3.64
N SER A 7 33.88 -22.71 2.84
CA SER A 7 33.51 -21.50 2.09
C SER A 7 32.54 -21.78 0.94
N LEU A 8 32.58 -22.98 0.34
CA LEU A 8 31.68 -23.34 -0.76
C LEU A 8 30.27 -23.71 -0.28
N CYS A 9 30.12 -24.20 0.95
CA CYS A 9 28.81 -24.51 1.53
C CYS A 9 28.05 -23.28 2.04
N LEU A 10 28.75 -22.19 2.38
CA LEU A 10 28.12 -20.92 2.81
C LEU A 10 27.55 -20.11 1.62
N PHE A 11 28.04 -20.34 0.40
CA PHE A 11 27.53 -19.65 -0.80
C PHE A 11 26.19 -20.19 -1.33
N PHE A 12 25.74 -21.36 -0.87
CA PHE A 12 24.46 -21.96 -1.31
C PHE A 12 23.26 -21.68 -0.38
N LEU A 13 23.45 -20.96 0.73
CA LEU A 13 22.39 -20.71 1.71
C LEU A 13 21.58 -19.44 1.44
N GLY A 14 21.83 -18.68 0.36
CA GLY A 14 21.19 -17.38 0.13
C GLY A 14 20.32 -17.25 -1.12
N LEU A 15 20.38 -18.14 -2.07
CA LEU A 15 19.63 -18.05 -3.32
C LEU A 15 18.41 -19.01 -3.27
N GLN A 16 17.33 -18.60 -2.63
CA GLN A 16 16.03 -19.22 -2.90
C GLN A 16 15.53 -18.66 -4.24
N ALA A 17 15.16 -19.55 -5.17
CA ALA A 17 14.78 -19.17 -6.53
C ALA A 17 13.51 -18.30 -6.56
N GLN A 18 12.63 -18.39 -5.56
CA GLN A 18 11.36 -17.69 -5.46
C GLN A 18 10.88 -17.66 -4.00
N PRO A 19 10.19 -16.57 -3.55
CA PRO A 19 9.58 -16.52 -2.23
C PRO A 19 8.42 -17.52 -2.13
N VAL A 20 8.20 -18.08 -0.94
CA VAL A 20 7.07 -18.99 -0.69
C VAL A 20 5.77 -18.18 -0.66
N ALA A 21 4.78 -18.58 -1.46
CA ALA A 21 3.47 -17.91 -1.46
C ALA A 21 2.67 -18.20 -0.16
N PRO A 22 1.80 -17.28 0.30
CA PRO A 22 1.53 -15.95 -0.28
C PRO A 22 2.67 -14.96 0.02
N VAL A 23 2.95 -14.11 -0.96
CA VAL A 23 3.96 -13.05 -0.83
C VAL A 23 3.26 -11.72 -0.52
N ARG A 24 3.91 -10.85 0.25
CA ARG A 24 3.49 -9.48 0.51
C ARG A 24 4.70 -8.55 0.42
N VAL A 25 4.71 -7.65 -0.55
CA VAL A 25 5.71 -6.57 -0.61
C VAL A 25 5.31 -5.48 0.39
N ALA A 26 6.27 -4.99 1.16
CA ALA A 26 6.05 -3.94 2.14
C ALA A 26 5.76 -2.59 1.45
N ALA A 27 4.84 -1.81 2.02
CA ALA A 27 4.62 -0.43 1.62
C ALA A 27 5.69 0.49 2.23
N GLU A 28 5.96 1.63 1.60
CA GLU A 28 7.01 2.56 2.03
C GLU A 28 6.79 3.10 3.44
N TRP A 29 5.54 3.28 3.86
CA TRP A 29 5.19 3.81 5.19
C TRP A 29 5.17 2.75 6.29
N GLU A 30 5.46 1.48 6.00
CA GLU A 30 5.54 0.45 7.04
C GLU A 30 6.75 0.64 7.96
N PRO A 31 6.74 0.01 9.17
CA PRO A 31 7.83 0.15 10.13
C PRO A 31 9.20 -0.10 9.52
N SER A 32 10.10 0.87 9.67
CA SER A 32 11.43 0.82 9.10
C SER A 32 12.50 1.04 10.16
N PHE A 33 13.62 0.32 10.07
CA PHE A 33 14.81 0.60 10.88
C PHE A 33 15.47 1.92 10.50
N GLY A 34 15.30 2.36 9.24
CA GLY A 34 15.94 3.58 8.77
C GLY A 34 16.04 3.66 7.26
N THR A 35 17.06 4.39 6.79
CA THR A 35 17.24 4.74 5.37
C THR A 35 18.55 4.20 4.82
N LEU A 36 18.52 3.67 3.60
CA LEU A 36 19.68 3.33 2.79
C LEU A 36 20.09 4.53 1.92
N ILE A 37 21.33 4.94 2.04
CA ILE A 37 21.99 5.93 1.19
C ILE A 37 23.35 5.40 0.73
N ARG A 38 24.00 6.11 -0.15
CA ARG A 38 25.38 5.78 -0.55
C ARG A 38 26.34 6.96 -0.33
N TRP A 39 27.62 6.67 -0.23
CA TRP A 39 28.73 7.64 -0.26
C TRP A 39 29.56 7.47 -1.55
N PRO A 40 29.94 8.55 -2.27
CA PRO A 40 29.62 9.96 -2.01
C PRO A 40 28.13 10.28 -2.16
N LEU A 41 27.65 11.30 -1.40
CA LEU A 41 26.23 11.59 -1.27
C LEU A 41 25.59 12.07 -2.57
N GLY A 42 24.33 11.68 -2.80
CA GLY A 42 23.40 12.30 -3.74
C GLY A 42 22.38 13.24 -3.08
N ILE A 43 22.44 13.40 -1.75
CA ILE A 43 21.51 14.17 -0.91
C ILE A 43 22.26 15.22 -0.11
N PRO A 44 21.59 16.29 0.39
CA PRO A 44 22.25 17.30 1.22
C PRO A 44 22.65 16.77 2.60
N SER A 45 23.72 17.32 3.17
CA SER A 45 24.21 16.96 4.50
C SER A 45 23.18 17.13 5.62
N ASP A 46 22.36 18.18 5.53
CA ASP A 46 21.31 18.46 6.52
C ASP A 46 20.26 17.33 6.57
N LEU A 47 19.96 16.72 5.41
CA LEU A 47 19.09 15.54 5.37
C LEU A 47 19.75 14.34 6.03
N VAL A 48 21.08 14.15 5.88
CA VAL A 48 21.80 13.05 6.54
C VAL A 48 21.72 13.20 8.07
N VAL A 49 21.88 14.43 8.58
CA VAL A 49 21.72 14.74 10.02
C VAL A 49 20.31 14.39 10.49
N GLU A 50 19.31 14.79 9.72
CA GLU A 50 17.90 14.56 10.06
C GLU A 50 17.52 13.07 10.03
N LEU A 51 17.96 12.32 9.01
CA LEU A 51 17.70 10.88 8.89
C LEU A 51 18.35 10.08 10.04
N ALA A 52 19.54 10.49 10.49
CA ALA A 52 20.23 9.82 11.59
C ALA A 52 19.84 10.34 12.99
N ARG A 53 18.88 11.26 13.10
CA ARG A 53 18.44 11.81 14.39
C ARG A 53 17.71 10.76 15.22
N ASP A 54 16.72 10.13 14.64
CA ASP A 54 15.78 9.24 15.33
C ASP A 54 15.84 7.79 14.81
N ASP A 55 16.33 7.60 13.57
CA ASP A 55 16.34 6.33 12.86
C ASP A 55 17.75 5.90 12.47
N SER A 56 17.93 4.65 12.06
CA SER A 56 19.21 4.16 11.57
C SER A 56 19.49 4.63 10.15
N LEU A 57 20.75 4.90 9.85
CA LEU A 57 21.23 5.25 8.53
C LEU A 57 22.20 4.19 8.01
N TYR A 58 21.81 3.50 6.95
CA TYR A 58 22.66 2.52 6.28
C TYR A 58 23.39 3.21 5.13
N VAL A 59 24.70 3.22 5.19
CA VAL A 59 25.56 3.96 4.27
C VAL A 59 26.40 3.00 3.44
N LEU A 60 26.13 2.90 2.15
CA LEU A 60 26.95 2.11 1.25
C LEU A 60 28.25 2.84 0.92
N VAL A 61 29.36 2.17 1.11
CA VAL A 61 30.71 2.66 0.82
C VAL A 61 31.47 1.62 0.01
N ALA A 62 32.34 2.05 -0.92
CA ALA A 62 33.06 1.10 -1.77
C ALA A 62 34.13 0.31 -1.00
N ASN A 63 34.68 0.89 0.06
CA ASN A 63 35.76 0.28 0.84
C ASN A 63 35.99 1.07 2.15
N TRP A 64 36.88 0.58 3.00
CA TRP A 64 37.21 1.19 4.30
C TRP A 64 37.75 2.62 4.19
N ALA A 65 38.37 3.01 3.08
CA ALA A 65 38.88 4.39 2.90
C ALA A 65 37.72 5.37 2.70
N GLN A 66 36.73 5.00 1.88
CA GLN A 66 35.47 5.75 1.74
C GLN A 66 34.66 5.76 3.04
N GLU A 67 34.67 4.68 3.80
CA GLU A 67 34.02 4.63 5.11
C GLU A 67 34.65 5.68 6.06
N ALA A 68 35.97 5.72 6.15
CA ALA A 68 36.67 6.71 6.99
C ALA A 68 36.40 8.16 6.53
N GLU A 69 36.32 8.39 5.22
CA GLU A 69 35.95 9.69 4.65
C GLU A 69 34.50 10.07 5.01
N ALA A 70 33.55 9.17 4.86
CA ALA A 70 32.14 9.39 5.22
C ALA A 70 31.97 9.65 6.71
N GLN A 71 32.60 8.85 7.58
CA GLN A 71 32.58 9.05 9.03
C GLN A 71 33.15 10.41 9.45
N ALA A 72 34.25 10.83 8.84
CA ALA A 72 34.87 12.15 9.13
C ALA A 72 33.92 13.29 8.70
N ALA A 73 33.27 13.18 7.53
CA ALA A 73 32.33 14.17 7.05
C ALA A 73 31.08 14.21 7.95
N PHE A 74 30.52 13.06 8.29
CA PHE A 74 29.32 12.94 9.14
C PHE A 74 29.60 13.50 10.55
N SER A 75 30.73 13.18 11.13
CA SER A 75 31.17 13.76 12.41
C SER A 75 31.26 15.30 12.34
N ALA A 76 31.83 15.84 11.26
CA ALA A 76 31.92 17.28 11.06
C ALA A 76 30.58 17.99 10.89
N TRP A 77 29.55 17.29 10.35
CA TRP A 77 28.20 17.80 10.22
C TRP A 77 27.32 17.58 11.46
N GLY A 78 27.82 16.85 12.46
CA GLY A 78 27.06 16.55 13.69
C GLY A 78 26.04 15.42 13.54
N VAL A 79 26.27 14.53 12.58
CA VAL A 79 25.44 13.30 12.42
C VAL A 79 25.66 12.40 13.63
N ASN A 80 24.58 11.80 14.13
CA ASN A 80 24.65 10.77 15.16
C ASN A 80 25.27 9.49 14.59
N LEU A 81 26.56 9.28 14.78
CA LEU A 81 27.27 8.11 14.25
C LEU A 81 26.84 6.79 14.90
N ASP A 82 26.27 6.81 16.10
CA ASP A 82 25.75 5.61 16.76
C ASP A 82 24.51 5.03 16.01
N HIS A 83 23.84 5.87 15.24
CA HIS A 83 22.76 5.45 14.36
C HIS A 83 23.24 5.06 12.95
N CYS A 84 24.53 5.26 12.62
CA CYS A 84 25.05 4.97 11.29
C CYS A 84 25.64 3.56 11.20
N ARG A 85 25.23 2.82 10.18
CA ARG A 85 25.78 1.51 9.83
C ARG A 85 26.40 1.58 8.43
N PHE A 86 27.73 1.47 8.37
CA PHE A 86 28.47 1.48 7.12
C PHE A 86 28.56 0.06 6.55
N LEU A 87 28.18 -0.10 5.29
CA LEU A 87 28.24 -1.36 4.57
C LEU A 87 29.23 -1.21 3.41
N GLN A 88 30.29 -2.05 3.40
CA GLN A 88 31.33 -1.99 2.35
C GLN A 88 30.83 -2.69 1.08
N ILE A 89 29.86 -2.08 0.44
CA ILE A 89 29.23 -2.53 -0.79
C ILE A 89 29.40 -1.44 -1.84
N PRO A 90 30.22 -1.64 -2.88
CA PRO A 90 30.44 -0.65 -3.92
C PRO A 90 29.16 -0.42 -4.74
N THR A 91 28.94 0.83 -5.14
CA THR A 91 27.85 1.25 -6.01
C THR A 91 28.39 2.16 -7.11
N TYR A 92 27.72 2.18 -8.25
CA TYR A 92 28.01 3.12 -9.32
C TYR A 92 27.20 4.42 -9.17
N SER A 93 25.89 4.32 -8.98
CA SER A 93 24.97 5.46 -8.90
C SER A 93 24.52 5.75 -7.47
N HIS A 94 23.88 6.91 -7.26
CA HIS A 94 23.27 7.29 -5.98
C HIS A 94 21.76 7.09 -5.95
N TRP A 95 21.19 6.47 -6.97
CA TRP A 95 19.76 6.25 -7.07
C TRP A 95 19.34 4.98 -6.33
N THR A 96 19.50 5.01 -5.01
CA THR A 96 19.22 3.87 -4.11
C THR A 96 17.76 3.40 -4.19
N ARG A 97 16.84 4.24 -4.63
CA ARG A 97 15.46 3.89 -4.88
C ARG A 97 15.32 2.88 -6.00
N ASP A 98 16.05 3.07 -7.09
CA ASP A 98 15.82 2.34 -8.33
C ASP A 98 16.35 0.91 -8.29
N TRP A 99 17.51 0.72 -7.69
CA TRP A 99 18.17 -0.57 -7.57
C TRP A 99 18.17 -1.16 -6.16
N GLY A 100 17.72 -0.41 -5.16
CA GLY A 100 17.70 -0.85 -3.76
C GLY A 100 16.65 -1.92 -3.46
N PRO A 101 16.66 -2.46 -2.24
CA PRO A 101 15.88 -3.63 -1.89
C PRO A 101 14.37 -3.41 -1.98
N HIS A 102 13.66 -4.28 -2.69
CA HIS A 102 12.21 -4.43 -2.55
C HIS A 102 11.94 -5.44 -1.44
N TRP A 103 11.55 -4.94 -0.27
CA TRP A 103 11.30 -5.78 0.89
C TRP A 103 9.99 -6.53 0.77
N ALA A 104 10.03 -7.83 1.00
CA ALA A 104 8.84 -8.67 0.97
C ALA A 104 8.84 -9.70 2.10
N PHE A 105 7.65 -10.08 2.51
CA PHE A 105 7.39 -11.16 3.45
C PHE A 105 6.80 -12.35 2.69
N ASP A 106 7.38 -13.53 2.86
CA ASP A 106 6.90 -14.77 2.24
C ASP A 106 5.82 -15.46 3.08
N GLY A 107 5.24 -16.54 2.57
CA GLY A 107 4.23 -17.34 3.25
C GLY A 107 4.67 -17.99 4.55
N ASN A 108 5.97 -18.05 4.81
CA ASN A 108 6.55 -18.50 6.08
C ASN A 108 6.82 -17.32 7.03
N ARG A 109 6.39 -16.11 6.70
CA ARG A 109 6.62 -14.85 7.44
C ARG A 109 8.11 -14.45 7.48
N VAL A 110 8.91 -14.94 6.55
CA VAL A 110 10.31 -14.56 6.42
C VAL A 110 10.40 -13.31 5.56
N CYS A 111 11.06 -12.27 6.09
CA CYS A 111 11.36 -11.05 5.32
C CYS A 111 12.65 -11.23 4.53
N GLY A 112 12.57 -10.94 3.23
CA GLY A 112 13.70 -10.97 2.31
C GLY A 112 13.60 -9.86 1.26
N ILE A 113 14.51 -9.90 0.31
CA ILE A 113 14.63 -8.92 -0.76
C ILE A 113 14.19 -9.56 -2.07
N ILE A 114 13.17 -9.02 -2.72
CA ILE A 114 12.93 -9.24 -4.15
C ILE A 114 14.01 -8.47 -4.90
N ASP A 115 14.83 -9.18 -5.66
CA ASP A 115 16.03 -8.69 -6.33
C ASP A 115 15.81 -8.67 -7.85
N PRO A 116 15.30 -7.58 -8.44
CA PRO A 116 15.09 -7.47 -9.87
C PRO A 116 16.41 -7.20 -10.61
N ILE A 117 16.39 -7.40 -11.91
CA ILE A 117 17.50 -6.99 -12.77
C ILE A 117 17.57 -5.47 -12.80
N PHE A 118 18.79 -4.93 -12.60
CA PHE A 118 19.07 -3.51 -12.79
C PHE A 118 20.39 -3.34 -13.57
N ASP A 119 20.30 -2.88 -14.79
CA ASP A 119 21.45 -2.63 -15.67
C ASP A 119 21.43 -1.20 -16.25
N GLY A 120 20.80 -0.28 -15.52
CA GLY A 120 20.70 1.15 -15.85
C GLY A 120 19.40 1.52 -16.51
N TYR A 121 19.36 2.73 -17.02
CA TYR A 121 18.18 3.33 -17.61
C TYR A 121 18.16 3.20 -19.12
N PRO A 122 17.00 2.97 -19.75
CA PRO A 122 16.86 2.88 -21.19
C PRO A 122 16.91 4.27 -21.83
N TRP A 123 18.10 4.80 -22.05
CA TRP A 123 18.32 6.06 -22.78
C TRP A 123 18.78 5.79 -24.21
N GLY A 124 18.06 6.33 -25.20
CA GLY A 124 18.44 6.27 -26.60
C GLY A 124 18.13 7.59 -27.34
N PRO A 125 18.73 7.84 -28.51
CA PRO A 125 18.56 9.08 -29.27
C PRO A 125 17.14 9.33 -29.81
N GLY A 126 16.22 8.40 -29.64
CA GLY A 126 14.79 8.51 -30.02
C GLY A 126 13.86 8.71 -28.83
N GLY A 127 14.37 9.02 -27.65
CA GLY A 127 13.61 9.05 -26.39
C GLY A 127 13.75 7.75 -25.61
N PRO A 128 13.28 7.71 -24.37
CA PRO A 128 13.31 6.51 -23.56
C PRO A 128 12.56 5.39 -24.29
N TYR A 129 13.13 4.19 -24.29
CA TYR A 129 12.51 2.92 -24.72
C TYR A 129 12.65 2.49 -26.19
N LEU A 130 13.30 3.25 -27.11
CA LEU A 130 13.38 2.83 -28.51
C LEU A 130 14.77 2.34 -28.99
N ASP A 131 15.82 2.51 -28.18
CA ASP A 131 17.16 2.01 -28.54
C ASP A 131 17.94 1.61 -27.29
N TYR A 132 17.98 0.31 -27.00
CA TYR A 132 18.54 -0.29 -25.80
C TYR A 132 20.09 -0.32 -25.81
N THR A 133 20.73 0.82 -25.85
CA THR A 133 22.11 0.93 -25.39
C THR A 133 22.13 1.37 -23.94
N ARG A 134 22.01 0.41 -23.01
CA ARG A 134 22.12 0.70 -21.60
C ARG A 134 23.52 1.24 -21.28
N SER A 135 23.58 2.28 -20.48
CA SER A 135 24.83 2.90 -20.05
C SER A 135 25.64 1.89 -19.24
N ARG A 136 26.94 1.82 -19.52
CA ARG A 136 27.88 0.94 -18.78
C ARG A 136 28.09 1.45 -17.37
N GLY A 137 28.28 0.54 -16.42
CA GLY A 137 28.65 0.83 -15.03
C GLY A 137 27.60 0.41 -14.00
N TYR A 138 26.35 0.25 -14.41
CA TYR A 138 25.25 -0.14 -13.52
C TYR A 138 25.28 -1.62 -13.12
N GLU A 139 26.14 -2.43 -13.71
CA GLU A 139 26.34 -3.83 -13.37
C GLU A 139 26.76 -4.00 -11.90
N VAL A 140 27.38 -2.96 -11.33
CA VAL A 140 27.75 -2.92 -9.90
C VAL A 140 26.52 -2.74 -9.03
N ASP A 141 25.61 -1.84 -9.45
CA ASP A 141 24.35 -1.57 -8.73
C ASP A 141 23.43 -2.80 -8.72
N ASN A 142 23.46 -3.62 -9.78
CA ASN A 142 22.71 -4.88 -9.86
C ASN A 142 23.10 -5.93 -8.81
N LEU A 143 24.26 -5.81 -8.20
CA LEU A 143 24.76 -6.77 -7.19
C LEU A 143 24.47 -6.34 -5.74
N VAL A 144 23.97 -5.13 -5.55
CA VAL A 144 23.82 -4.50 -4.23
C VAL A 144 22.84 -5.25 -3.36
N ASN A 145 21.68 -5.66 -3.89
CA ASN A 145 20.65 -6.36 -3.13
C ASN A 145 21.12 -7.69 -2.57
N GLN A 146 21.89 -8.45 -3.35
CA GLN A 146 22.50 -9.71 -2.90
C GLN A 146 23.51 -9.46 -1.80
N ALA A 147 24.34 -8.41 -1.93
CA ALA A 147 25.31 -8.05 -0.91
C ALA A 147 24.64 -7.58 0.38
N ILE A 148 23.58 -6.76 0.30
CA ILE A 148 22.77 -6.34 1.45
C ILE A 148 22.14 -7.56 2.13
N ALA A 149 21.57 -8.49 1.36
CA ALA A 149 20.97 -9.71 1.90
C ALA A 149 21.97 -10.56 2.71
N VAL A 150 23.20 -10.67 2.21
CA VAL A 150 24.29 -11.36 2.92
C VAL A 150 24.68 -10.63 4.22
N GLU A 151 24.86 -9.32 4.17
CA GLU A 151 25.22 -8.49 5.34
C GLU A 151 24.14 -8.50 6.43
N LEU A 152 22.86 -8.58 6.02
CA LEU A 152 21.74 -8.59 6.94
C LEU A 152 21.28 -10.01 7.32
N GLY A 153 21.81 -11.06 6.69
CA GLY A 153 21.45 -12.44 6.95
C GLY A 153 19.98 -12.76 6.58
N CYS A 154 19.50 -12.22 5.44
CA CYS A 154 18.15 -12.49 4.96
C CYS A 154 18.17 -13.09 3.54
N PRO A 155 17.05 -13.71 3.09
CA PRO A 155 16.95 -14.20 1.71
C PRO A 155 17.01 -13.09 0.67
N SER A 156 17.53 -13.42 -0.51
CA SER A 156 17.40 -12.63 -1.73
C SER A 156 16.75 -13.53 -2.79
N TRP A 157 15.61 -13.07 -3.34
CA TRP A 157 14.84 -13.77 -4.36
C TRP A 157 14.98 -13.06 -5.69
N GLN A 158 15.65 -13.69 -6.64
CA GLN A 158 15.95 -13.08 -7.94
C GLN A 158 14.69 -13.00 -8.83
N PHE A 159 14.12 -11.82 -8.95
CA PHE A 159 12.99 -11.55 -9.80
C PHE A 159 13.41 -11.61 -11.28
N PRO A 160 12.73 -12.38 -12.14
CA PRO A 160 13.19 -12.62 -13.52
C PRO A 160 12.74 -11.49 -14.47
N GLY A 161 13.01 -10.25 -14.12
CA GLY A 161 12.63 -9.08 -14.91
C GLY A 161 13.12 -7.78 -14.28
N TYR A 162 12.76 -6.68 -14.91
CA TYR A 162 13.00 -5.34 -14.39
C TYR A 162 11.87 -4.91 -13.47
N LEU A 163 12.23 -4.29 -12.34
CA LEU A 163 11.29 -3.70 -11.39
C LEU A 163 11.97 -2.47 -10.77
N THR A 164 12.21 -1.45 -11.58
CA THR A 164 12.88 -0.23 -11.12
C THR A 164 12.07 0.45 -10.02
N GLY A 165 12.69 0.63 -8.84
CA GLY A 165 11.97 1.02 -7.62
C GLY A 165 11.28 2.38 -7.70
N GLY A 166 11.83 3.34 -8.45
CA GLY A 166 11.17 4.64 -8.69
C GLY A 166 9.90 4.52 -9.53
N ASN A 167 9.75 3.42 -10.28
CA ASN A 167 8.54 3.13 -11.06
C ASN A 167 7.67 2.03 -10.46
N PHE A 168 7.81 1.74 -9.18
CA PHE A 168 6.97 0.76 -8.48
C PHE A 168 6.53 1.28 -7.12
N MET A 169 5.22 1.24 -6.85
CA MET A 169 4.61 1.53 -5.55
C MET A 169 3.60 0.44 -5.19
N THR A 170 3.45 0.15 -3.91
CA THR A 170 2.46 -0.78 -3.40
C THR A 170 1.84 -0.28 -2.11
N ASP A 171 0.58 -0.68 -1.87
CA ASP A 171 -0.12 -0.41 -0.62
C ASP A 171 0.19 -1.43 0.50
N GLY A 172 1.02 -2.43 0.24
CA GLY A 172 1.30 -3.51 1.19
C GLY A 172 0.17 -4.53 1.33
N HIS A 173 -0.93 -4.37 0.63
CA HIS A 173 -2.15 -5.19 0.72
C HIS A 173 -2.51 -5.89 -0.61
N GLY A 174 -1.59 -5.88 -1.57
CA GLY A 174 -1.75 -6.55 -2.85
C GLY A 174 -2.20 -5.65 -4.00
N ILE A 175 -2.15 -4.33 -3.83
CA ILE A 175 -2.34 -3.37 -4.93
C ILE A 175 -1.00 -2.71 -5.25
N GLY A 176 -0.63 -2.76 -6.51
CA GLY A 176 0.57 -2.11 -7.04
C GLY A 176 0.24 -1.06 -8.09
N PHE A 177 1.16 -0.10 -8.27
CA PHE A 177 1.09 0.97 -9.26
C PHE A 177 2.42 1.16 -9.97
N SER A 178 2.38 1.34 -11.30
CA SER A 178 3.53 1.74 -12.11
C SER A 178 3.06 2.55 -13.32
N LEU A 179 3.98 3.25 -13.97
CA LEU A 179 3.73 3.79 -15.30
C LEU A 179 3.97 2.71 -16.38
N LEU A 180 3.44 2.95 -17.58
CA LEU A 180 3.51 2.06 -18.73
C LEU A 180 4.95 1.66 -19.13
N SER A 181 5.93 2.49 -18.80
CA SER A 181 7.36 2.20 -18.95
C SER A 181 7.76 0.86 -18.31
N MET A 182 7.17 0.47 -17.19
CA MET A 182 7.42 -0.82 -16.54
C MET A 182 7.16 -2.00 -17.48
N LEU A 183 6.07 -1.98 -18.21
CA LEU A 183 5.78 -3.03 -19.20
C LEU A 183 6.73 -2.96 -20.40
N THR A 184 7.05 -1.74 -20.84
CA THR A 184 7.95 -1.52 -21.98
C THR A 184 9.35 -2.04 -21.72
N GLU A 185 9.89 -1.86 -20.50
CA GLU A 185 11.19 -2.38 -20.10
C GLU A 185 11.25 -3.91 -20.12
N ASN A 186 10.14 -4.56 -19.82
CA ASN A 186 10.05 -6.01 -19.70
C ASN A 186 9.65 -6.72 -21.00
N MET A 187 9.25 -5.99 -22.06
CA MET A 187 8.72 -6.58 -23.30
C MET A 187 9.70 -7.48 -24.05
N ALA A 188 10.99 -7.42 -23.75
CA ALA A 188 11.99 -8.32 -24.32
C ALA A 188 11.96 -9.72 -23.70
N PHE A 189 11.39 -9.88 -22.49
CA PHE A 189 11.33 -11.12 -21.72
C PHE A 189 9.91 -11.66 -21.60
N TRP A 190 8.92 -10.76 -21.47
CA TRP A 190 7.55 -11.07 -21.10
C TRP A 190 6.56 -10.27 -21.94
N SER A 191 5.46 -10.88 -22.34
CA SER A 191 4.28 -10.14 -22.76
C SER A 191 3.70 -9.36 -21.57
N HIS A 192 2.84 -8.38 -21.82
CA HIS A 192 2.19 -7.63 -20.73
C HIS A 192 1.41 -8.54 -19.78
N GLU A 193 0.68 -9.52 -20.32
CA GLU A 193 -0.10 -10.48 -19.52
C GLU A 193 0.80 -11.36 -18.65
N GLU A 194 1.88 -11.89 -19.21
CA GLU A 194 2.86 -12.70 -18.48
C GLU A 194 3.55 -11.90 -17.38
N PHE A 195 3.91 -10.63 -17.65
CA PHE A 195 4.52 -9.77 -16.63
C PHE A 195 3.56 -9.46 -15.47
N LEU A 196 2.28 -9.19 -15.76
CA LEU A 196 1.27 -8.99 -14.71
C LEU A 196 1.04 -10.26 -13.88
N ALA A 197 1.03 -11.43 -14.52
CA ALA A 197 0.95 -12.71 -13.80
C ALA A 197 2.18 -12.94 -12.92
N LEU A 198 3.38 -12.66 -13.45
CA LEU A 198 4.64 -12.74 -12.71
C LEU A 198 4.63 -11.82 -11.48
N ALA A 199 4.15 -10.57 -11.63
CA ALA A 199 4.01 -9.65 -10.53
C ALA A 199 3.02 -10.16 -9.46
N GLY A 200 1.92 -10.80 -9.87
CA GLY A 200 0.98 -11.46 -8.96
C GLY A 200 1.65 -12.56 -8.14
N GLU A 201 2.45 -13.38 -8.79
CA GLU A 201 3.13 -14.52 -8.15
C GLU A 201 4.29 -14.09 -7.23
N TRP A 202 5.12 -13.15 -7.68
CA TRP A 202 6.36 -12.76 -6.98
C TRP A 202 6.18 -11.64 -5.97
N LEU A 203 5.23 -10.74 -6.22
CA LEU A 203 4.99 -9.55 -5.38
C LEU A 203 3.69 -9.66 -4.58
N GLY A 204 2.91 -10.71 -4.81
CA GLY A 204 1.62 -10.90 -4.15
C GLY A 204 0.55 -9.89 -4.58
N LEU A 205 0.66 -9.32 -5.78
CA LEU A 205 -0.29 -8.34 -6.28
C LEU A 205 -1.55 -9.02 -6.82
N SER A 206 -2.68 -8.74 -6.19
CA SER A 206 -4.00 -9.10 -6.72
C SER A 206 -4.49 -8.11 -7.79
N THR A 207 -3.98 -6.88 -7.73
CA THR A 207 -4.26 -5.80 -8.69
C THR A 207 -2.98 -5.04 -8.99
N TYR A 208 -2.63 -4.92 -10.26
CA TYR A 208 -1.48 -4.11 -10.68
C TYR A 208 -1.95 -3.02 -11.64
N ASN A 209 -2.01 -1.79 -11.15
CA ASN A 209 -2.47 -0.63 -11.90
C ASN A 209 -1.32 -0.06 -12.73
N ILE A 210 -1.35 -0.30 -14.03
CA ILE A 210 -0.42 0.31 -14.97
C ILE A 210 -1.08 1.58 -15.52
N LEU A 211 -0.50 2.72 -15.18
CA LEU A 211 -0.94 4.04 -15.62
C LEU A 211 -0.20 4.42 -16.91
N ILE A 212 -0.78 5.32 -17.69
CA ILE A 212 -0.07 5.91 -18.84
C ILE A 212 1.16 6.67 -18.35
N ASN A 213 2.18 6.82 -19.21
CA ASN A 213 3.34 7.64 -18.89
C ASN A 213 2.92 9.09 -18.59
N ALA A 214 3.42 9.63 -17.47
CA ALA A 214 3.00 10.92 -16.94
C ALA A 214 3.58 12.12 -17.71
N GLU A 215 4.76 11.92 -18.31
CA GLU A 215 5.51 12.96 -19.01
C GLU A 215 5.59 12.66 -20.50
N ASP A 216 5.74 13.70 -21.32
CA ASP A 216 5.94 13.55 -22.77
C ASP A 216 7.36 13.05 -23.08
N TYR A 217 8.30 13.43 -22.23
CA TYR A 217 9.71 13.09 -22.31
C TYR A 217 10.33 12.93 -20.92
N GLY A 218 11.21 11.98 -20.73
CA GLY A 218 11.92 11.78 -19.46
C GLY A 218 11.96 10.32 -19.03
N LEU A 219 12.31 10.10 -17.77
CA LEU A 219 12.55 8.78 -17.21
C LEU A 219 11.27 7.93 -17.05
N GLN A 220 10.10 8.54 -16.97
CA GLN A 220 8.81 7.86 -16.81
C GLN A 220 8.73 6.97 -15.56
N HIS A 221 9.21 7.46 -14.43
CA HIS A 221 9.02 6.84 -13.14
C HIS A 221 7.79 7.41 -12.43
N ILE A 222 7.02 6.54 -11.79
CA ILE A 222 5.76 6.91 -11.14
C ILE A 222 5.97 7.90 -9.98
N ASP A 223 7.07 7.79 -9.24
CA ASP A 223 7.41 8.64 -8.10
C ASP A 223 7.61 10.12 -8.45
N CYS A 224 7.83 10.44 -9.73
CA CYS A 224 7.89 11.81 -10.21
C CYS A 224 6.51 12.43 -10.47
N ALA A 225 5.44 11.64 -10.47
CA ALA A 225 4.10 12.10 -10.79
C ALA A 225 3.06 11.73 -9.73
N VAL A 226 3.21 10.57 -9.08
CA VAL A 226 2.26 9.98 -8.14
C VAL A 226 3.01 9.57 -6.87
N LYS A 227 2.35 9.67 -5.71
CA LYS A 227 2.83 9.14 -4.44
C LYS A 227 1.67 8.50 -3.68
N LEU A 228 1.83 7.24 -3.26
CA LEU A 228 0.95 6.67 -2.25
C LEU A 228 1.31 7.26 -0.89
N LEU A 229 0.34 7.83 -0.19
CA LEU A 229 0.53 8.39 1.15
C LEU A 229 0.11 7.41 2.25
N ASN A 230 -0.86 6.57 1.95
CA ASN A 230 -1.34 5.46 2.75
C ASN A 230 -2.20 4.53 1.88
N GLU A 231 -2.92 3.60 2.47
CA GLU A 231 -3.70 2.56 1.80
C GLU A 231 -4.86 3.08 0.93
N GLU A 232 -5.29 4.33 1.13
CA GLU A 232 -6.44 4.89 0.40
C GLU A 232 -6.25 6.35 -0.07
N THR A 233 -5.05 6.93 0.13
CA THR A 233 -4.75 8.31 -0.27
C THR A 233 -3.58 8.35 -1.24
N ILE A 234 -3.80 8.97 -2.38
CA ILE A 234 -2.80 9.18 -3.44
C ILE A 234 -2.55 10.67 -3.61
N LEU A 235 -1.29 11.07 -3.61
CA LEU A 235 -0.86 12.40 -4.01
C LEU A 235 -0.51 12.38 -5.50
N LEU A 236 -1.07 13.31 -6.26
CA LEU A 236 -0.84 13.43 -7.70
C LEU A 236 -0.31 14.83 -8.05
N LYS A 237 0.78 14.86 -8.83
CA LYS A 237 1.35 16.08 -9.42
C LYS A 237 0.28 16.87 -10.18
N GLN A 238 0.23 18.16 -9.97
CA GLN A 238 -0.55 19.11 -10.75
C GLN A 238 0.38 20.15 -11.37
N VAL A 239 0.28 20.32 -12.67
CA VAL A 239 1.04 21.32 -13.43
C VAL A 239 0.10 22.39 -13.99
N PRO A 240 0.59 23.56 -14.42
CA PRO A 240 -0.22 24.56 -15.12
C PRO A 240 -0.84 23.98 -16.40
N GLU A 241 -2.02 24.48 -16.81
CA GLU A 241 -2.73 23.99 -18.00
C GLU A 241 -1.96 24.12 -19.32
N TRP A 242 -1.03 25.07 -19.40
CA TRP A 242 -0.17 25.25 -20.56
C TRP A 242 0.99 24.22 -20.64
N HIS A 243 1.23 23.46 -19.57
CA HIS A 243 2.32 22.50 -19.51
C HIS A 243 2.05 21.28 -20.40
N PRO A 244 3.04 20.77 -21.15
CA PRO A 244 2.85 19.62 -22.06
C PRO A 244 2.29 18.36 -21.38
N ASP A 245 2.62 18.14 -20.11
CA ASP A 245 2.18 16.98 -19.34
C ASP A 245 0.77 17.11 -18.76
N TYR A 246 0.15 18.31 -18.82
CA TYR A 246 -1.17 18.54 -18.24
C TYR A 246 -2.24 17.53 -18.71
N PRO A 247 -2.38 17.24 -20.02
CA PRO A 247 -3.39 16.28 -20.48
C PRO A 247 -3.17 14.86 -19.95
N ARG A 248 -1.90 14.45 -19.80
CA ARG A 248 -1.55 13.12 -19.27
C ARG A 248 -1.86 13.01 -17.79
N LEU A 249 -1.49 14.01 -16.99
CA LEU A 249 -1.79 14.07 -15.57
C LEU A 249 -3.29 14.19 -15.29
N ALA A 250 -4.05 14.85 -16.17
CA ALA A 250 -5.51 14.87 -16.11
C ALA A 250 -6.09 13.46 -16.33
N ALA A 251 -5.62 12.73 -17.35
CA ALA A 251 -6.06 11.36 -17.62
C ALA A 251 -5.66 10.38 -16.49
N ILE A 252 -4.49 10.56 -15.88
CA ILE A 252 -4.08 9.80 -14.68
C ILE A 252 -5.02 10.09 -13.51
N ASN A 253 -5.38 11.36 -13.29
CA ASN A 253 -6.34 11.74 -12.26
C ASN A 253 -7.69 11.04 -12.44
N ASP A 254 -8.24 11.09 -13.65
CA ASP A 254 -9.53 10.48 -13.98
C ASP A 254 -9.49 8.96 -13.75
N ARG A 255 -8.36 8.33 -14.03
CA ARG A 255 -8.15 6.91 -13.76
C ARG A 255 -8.07 6.64 -12.26
N LEU A 256 -7.24 7.35 -11.50
CA LEU A 256 -7.01 7.12 -10.07
C LEU A 256 -8.25 7.37 -9.21
N THR A 257 -9.09 8.34 -9.57
CA THR A 257 -10.34 8.62 -8.85
C THR A 257 -11.39 7.53 -8.98
N THR A 258 -11.22 6.61 -9.93
CA THR A 258 -12.11 5.44 -10.14
C THR A 258 -11.52 4.12 -9.62
N GLU A 259 -10.22 4.10 -9.30
CA GLU A 259 -9.58 2.92 -8.73
C GLU A 259 -10.04 2.69 -7.29
N ILE A 260 -10.12 1.42 -6.92
CA ILE A 260 -10.61 0.97 -5.62
C ILE A 260 -9.43 0.56 -4.75
N SER A 261 -9.33 1.14 -3.57
CA SER A 261 -8.33 0.82 -2.55
C SER A 261 -8.55 -0.58 -1.94
N CYS A 262 -7.59 -1.08 -1.19
CA CYS A 262 -7.71 -2.34 -0.45
C CYS A 262 -8.85 -2.35 0.58
N TYR A 263 -9.41 -1.19 0.91
CA TYR A 263 -10.58 -1.05 1.78
C TYR A 263 -11.92 -1.10 1.04
N GLY A 264 -11.92 -1.28 -0.30
CA GLY A 264 -13.12 -1.36 -1.12
C GLY A 264 -13.79 -0.01 -1.38
N ARG A 265 -13.07 1.09 -1.20
CA ARG A 265 -13.49 2.48 -1.47
C ARG A 265 -12.62 3.10 -2.57
N PRO A 266 -13.13 4.05 -3.36
CA PRO A 266 -12.30 4.82 -4.28
C PRO A 266 -11.14 5.52 -3.54
N TYR A 267 -10.00 5.65 -4.22
CA TYR A 267 -8.89 6.42 -3.68
C TYR A 267 -9.25 7.90 -3.49
N ASN A 268 -8.80 8.48 -2.39
CA ASN A 268 -8.76 9.92 -2.19
C ASN A 268 -7.54 10.50 -2.93
N VAL A 269 -7.78 11.20 -4.05
CA VAL A 269 -6.70 11.78 -4.86
C VAL A 269 -6.50 13.24 -4.48
N VAL A 270 -5.41 13.49 -3.76
CA VAL A 270 -4.95 14.84 -3.37
C VAL A 270 -4.04 15.40 -4.47
N ARG A 271 -4.18 16.68 -4.80
CA ARG A 271 -3.36 17.33 -5.83
C ARG A 271 -2.32 18.25 -5.19
N VAL A 272 -1.05 18.11 -5.62
CA VAL A 272 0.02 19.02 -5.24
C VAL A 272 0.47 19.84 -6.44
N PHE A 273 0.36 21.16 -6.35
CA PHE A 273 0.76 22.06 -7.41
C PHE A 273 2.29 22.15 -7.50
N CYS A 274 2.81 21.83 -8.68
CA CYS A 274 4.24 21.81 -9.01
C CYS A 274 4.53 22.93 -10.00
N ASP A 275 5.08 24.05 -9.49
CA ASP A 275 5.43 25.21 -10.32
C ASP A 275 6.70 24.96 -11.12
N SER A 276 6.83 25.66 -12.24
CA SER A 276 8.00 25.61 -13.09
C SER A 276 9.18 26.38 -12.48
N TYR A 277 10.36 25.78 -12.45
CA TYR A 277 11.59 26.44 -12.09
C TYR A 277 12.53 26.71 -13.30
N SER A 278 12.31 26.01 -14.43
CA SER A 278 13.07 26.22 -15.66
C SER A 278 12.35 25.62 -16.87
N GLY A 279 11.75 26.43 -17.72
CA GLY A 279 11.02 25.97 -18.91
C GLY A 279 9.90 24.99 -18.53
N ASN A 280 9.96 23.76 -19.05
CA ASN A 280 9.02 22.68 -18.71
C ASN A 280 9.45 21.86 -17.47
N SER A 281 10.57 22.22 -16.81
CA SER A 281 10.98 21.53 -15.59
C SER A 281 10.19 22.09 -14.41
N VAL A 282 9.37 21.25 -13.79
CA VAL A 282 8.52 21.59 -12.65
C VAL A 282 9.03 20.94 -11.36
N ALA A 283 8.71 21.53 -10.21
CA ALA A 283 9.08 20.96 -8.92
C ALA A 283 8.53 19.52 -8.76
N ALA A 284 9.35 18.61 -8.25
CA ALA A 284 8.97 17.20 -8.08
C ALA A 284 8.54 16.93 -6.63
N TYR A 285 7.50 17.62 -6.14
CA TYR A 285 7.05 17.46 -4.74
C TYR A 285 6.52 16.05 -4.44
N THR A 286 6.02 15.31 -5.43
CA THR A 286 5.62 13.90 -5.28
C THR A 286 6.80 12.97 -5.04
N ASN A 287 8.04 13.39 -5.39
CA ASN A 287 9.26 12.64 -5.15
C ASN A 287 9.74 12.80 -3.69
N SER A 288 8.81 12.67 -2.76
CA SER A 288 9.00 12.72 -1.30
C SER A 288 9.34 11.35 -0.75
N TYR A 289 9.86 11.29 0.46
CA TYR A 289 10.22 10.06 1.14
C TYR A 289 9.49 9.95 2.49
N ILE A 290 8.84 8.81 2.73
CA ILE A 290 8.17 8.51 4.00
C ILE A 290 9.09 7.59 4.81
N LEU A 291 9.44 8.02 6.02
CA LEU A 291 10.19 7.21 6.98
C LEU A 291 9.48 7.25 8.33
N ASN A 292 8.97 6.12 8.75
CA ASN A 292 8.23 5.98 10.01
C ASN A 292 7.12 7.06 10.16
N THR A 293 7.29 8.03 11.05
CA THR A 293 6.31 9.11 11.28
C THR A 293 6.71 10.44 10.65
N LYS A 294 7.69 10.44 9.73
CA LYS A 294 8.18 11.64 9.04
C LYS A 294 7.97 11.54 7.53
N VAL A 295 7.75 12.67 6.90
CA VAL A 295 7.72 12.81 5.44
C VAL A 295 8.70 13.89 5.02
N PHE A 296 9.68 13.51 4.21
CA PHE A 296 10.69 14.40 3.67
C PHE A 296 10.28 14.86 2.27
N VAL A 297 10.08 16.16 2.10
CA VAL A 297 9.58 16.76 0.85
C VAL A 297 10.68 17.58 0.20
N PRO A 298 11.07 17.30 -1.07
CA PRO A 298 12.08 18.09 -1.75
C PRO A 298 11.60 19.52 -1.99
N LEU A 299 12.43 20.52 -1.66
CA LEU A 299 12.14 21.95 -1.88
C LEU A 299 13.03 22.52 -2.97
N PHE A 300 12.45 23.37 -3.82
CA PHE A 300 13.07 23.93 -5.02
C PHE A 300 13.37 25.42 -4.92
N GLY A 301 13.09 26.05 -3.78
CA GLY A 301 13.25 27.50 -3.59
C GLY A 301 12.15 28.32 -4.31
N LEU A 302 10.97 27.73 -4.49
CA LEU A 302 9.84 28.33 -5.20
C LEU A 302 8.75 28.82 -4.23
N ALA A 303 7.91 29.71 -4.71
CA ALA A 303 6.73 30.15 -3.95
C ALA A 303 5.75 28.99 -3.65
N SER A 304 5.77 27.94 -4.46
CA SER A 304 4.97 26.73 -4.28
C SER A 304 5.51 25.76 -3.20
N ASP A 305 6.72 25.95 -2.66
CA ASP A 305 7.29 25.08 -1.62
C ASP A 305 6.41 25.06 -0.35
N GLY A 306 5.99 26.24 0.14
CA GLY A 306 5.11 26.35 1.32
C GLY A 306 3.76 25.67 1.12
N PRO A 307 3.00 25.99 0.07
CA PRO A 307 1.77 25.27 -0.28
C PRO A 307 1.92 23.76 -0.46
N ALA A 308 3.07 23.28 -0.97
CA ALA A 308 3.32 21.86 -1.08
C ALA A 308 3.46 21.20 0.31
N LEU A 309 4.19 21.80 1.24
CA LEU A 309 4.28 21.32 2.62
C LEU A 309 2.91 21.31 3.31
N GLU A 310 2.10 22.35 3.11
CA GLU A 310 0.72 22.42 3.63
C GLU A 310 -0.16 21.30 3.06
N THR A 311 0.00 20.98 1.78
CA THR A 311 -0.71 19.85 1.15
C THR A 311 -0.39 18.52 1.85
N TYR A 312 0.89 18.26 2.14
CA TYR A 312 1.29 17.08 2.89
C TYR A 312 0.76 17.09 4.32
N GLN A 313 0.85 18.23 5.03
CA GLN A 313 0.35 18.38 6.39
C GLN A 313 -1.13 18.01 6.51
N ASN A 314 -1.93 18.47 5.53
CA ASN A 314 -3.36 18.20 5.49
C ASN A 314 -3.70 16.76 5.07
N ALA A 315 -2.90 16.18 4.17
CA ALA A 315 -3.14 14.82 3.66
C ALA A 315 -2.61 13.71 4.59
N MET A 316 -1.66 14.02 5.48
CA MET A 316 -0.98 13.06 6.37
C MET A 316 -1.02 13.52 7.83
N PRO A 317 -2.20 13.50 8.48
CA PRO A 317 -2.34 13.93 9.86
C PRO A 317 -1.47 13.11 10.81
N GLY A 318 -0.78 13.82 11.72
CA GLY A 318 0.11 13.21 12.70
C GLY A 318 1.54 12.97 12.21
N TYR A 319 1.82 13.07 10.91
CA TYR A 319 3.19 13.02 10.40
C TYR A 319 3.93 14.35 10.60
N GLU A 320 5.22 14.27 10.89
CA GLU A 320 6.15 15.41 10.82
C GLU A 320 6.54 15.65 9.36
N ILE A 321 6.20 16.82 8.81
CA ILE A 321 6.52 17.18 7.43
C ILE A 321 7.79 18.01 7.39
N VAL A 322 8.86 17.44 6.81
CA VAL A 322 10.20 18.02 6.76
C VAL A 322 10.53 18.48 5.34
N GLY A 323 10.62 19.78 5.12
CA GLY A 323 11.05 20.33 3.84
C GLY A 323 12.57 20.24 3.67
N VAL A 324 13.04 19.70 2.55
CA VAL A 324 14.46 19.48 2.26
C VAL A 324 14.93 20.31 1.07
N PRO A 325 15.54 21.49 1.30
CA PRO A 325 16.07 22.31 0.22
C PRO A 325 17.39 21.71 -0.31
N PHE A 326 17.49 21.62 -1.65
CA PHE A 326 18.74 21.22 -2.29
C PHE A 326 18.79 21.73 -3.73
N GLY A 327 19.84 22.47 -4.08
CA GLY A 327 20.00 23.05 -5.41
C GLY A 327 20.23 22.05 -6.56
N ALA A 328 20.33 20.76 -6.26
CA ALA A 328 20.51 19.67 -7.22
C ALA A 328 19.31 18.71 -7.29
N TRP A 329 18.12 19.13 -6.84
CA TRP A 329 16.88 18.45 -7.19
C TRP A 329 16.47 18.75 -8.63
N TYR A 330 16.04 17.73 -9.33
CA TYR A 330 15.52 17.83 -10.70
C TYR A 330 14.08 17.34 -10.77
N TYR A 331 13.35 17.69 -11.83
CA TYR A 331 11.94 17.31 -12.03
C TYR A 331 11.72 15.80 -12.13
N TYR A 332 12.72 15.04 -12.51
CA TYR A 332 12.72 13.56 -12.65
C TYR A 332 13.69 12.85 -11.70
N ASP A 333 14.38 13.56 -10.82
CA ASP A 333 15.37 13.01 -9.88
C ASP A 333 15.47 13.93 -8.67
N ALA A 334 14.77 13.58 -7.60
CA ALA A 334 14.83 14.33 -6.37
C ALA A 334 15.07 13.39 -5.17
N LEU A 335 14.44 13.65 -4.04
CA LEU A 335 14.75 13.04 -2.76
C LEU A 335 14.45 11.53 -2.74
N HIS A 336 13.27 11.12 -3.22
CA HIS A 336 12.83 9.73 -3.22
C HIS A 336 13.76 8.83 -4.04
N CYS A 337 14.17 9.29 -5.22
CA CYS A 337 15.09 8.57 -6.09
C CYS A 337 16.41 8.20 -5.39
N ARG A 338 16.82 8.99 -4.40
CA ARG A 338 18.14 8.92 -3.74
C ARG A 338 18.10 8.37 -2.33
N THR A 339 16.95 7.87 -1.90
CA THR A 339 16.70 7.26 -0.58
C THR A 339 15.90 5.97 -0.73
N ARG A 340 16.17 4.99 0.15
CA ARG A 340 15.41 3.73 0.19
C ARG A 340 15.17 3.31 1.63
N GLU A 341 13.96 2.91 1.96
CA GLU A 341 13.60 2.39 3.27
C GLU A 341 14.27 1.04 3.56
N MET A 342 14.69 0.88 4.80
CA MET A 342 15.20 -0.37 5.38
C MET A 342 14.16 -0.91 6.35
N ILE A 343 13.23 -1.70 5.85
CA ILE A 343 12.06 -2.19 6.58
C ILE A 343 12.47 -2.97 7.84
N ASP A 344 11.72 -2.80 8.94
CA ASP A 344 11.84 -3.66 10.12
C ASP A 344 11.33 -5.06 9.77
N ARG A 345 12.25 -5.97 9.56
CA ARG A 345 11.98 -7.36 9.15
C ARG A 345 11.24 -8.18 10.20
N GLU A 346 11.19 -7.69 11.41
CA GLU A 346 10.50 -8.31 12.54
C GLU A 346 9.36 -7.43 13.06
N MET A 347 8.85 -6.51 12.24
CA MET A 347 7.83 -5.54 12.63
C MET A 347 6.62 -6.17 13.33
N LEU A 348 6.00 -5.44 14.22
CA LEU A 348 4.65 -5.69 14.64
C LEU A 348 3.72 -5.04 13.63
N TYR A 349 3.06 -5.84 12.81
CA TYR A 349 2.22 -5.37 11.72
C TYR A 349 0.77 -5.32 12.14
N ILE A 350 0.13 -4.14 12.03
CA ILE A 350 -1.30 -3.96 12.29
C ILE A 350 -1.99 -3.61 10.97
N ARG A 351 -2.93 -4.46 10.55
CA ARG A 351 -3.83 -4.18 9.45
C ARG A 351 -5.24 -3.98 9.99
N HIS A 352 -5.75 -2.75 9.87
CA HIS A 352 -7.10 -2.38 10.25
C HIS A 352 -7.80 -1.70 9.08
N ARG A 353 -9.04 -2.10 8.78
CA ARG A 353 -9.89 -1.38 7.84
C ARG A 353 -10.68 -0.32 8.62
N PRO A 354 -10.42 0.97 8.39
CA PRO A 354 -11.16 2.04 9.07
C PRO A 354 -12.65 1.98 8.73
N PHE A 355 -13.48 2.43 9.67
CA PHE A 355 -14.90 2.62 9.40
C PHE A 355 -15.11 3.57 8.21
N ASP A 356 -16.25 3.42 7.54
CA ASP A 356 -16.71 4.41 6.58
C ASP A 356 -16.97 5.75 7.31
N PRO A 357 -16.89 6.90 6.65
CA PRO A 357 -17.03 8.21 7.31
C PRO A 357 -18.35 8.39 8.06
N GLU A 358 -19.38 7.66 7.65
CA GLU A 358 -20.70 7.62 8.27
C GLU A 358 -21.06 6.17 8.62
N VAL A 359 -21.37 5.91 9.88
CA VAL A 359 -21.73 4.57 10.38
C VAL A 359 -23.09 4.64 11.06
N PRO A 360 -24.09 3.88 10.63
CA PRO A 360 -25.37 3.79 11.33
C PRO A 360 -25.18 3.38 12.79
N TRP A 361 -26.03 3.93 13.66
CA TRP A 361 -26.03 3.59 15.08
C TRP A 361 -26.11 2.06 15.30
N GLN A 362 -25.29 1.58 16.21
CA GLN A 362 -25.19 0.17 16.64
C GLN A 362 -25.06 0.11 18.16
N GLU A 363 -25.40 -1.04 18.75
CA GLU A 363 -25.20 -1.28 20.21
C GLU A 363 -23.72 -1.29 20.59
N ALA A 364 -22.84 -1.63 19.63
CA ALA A 364 -21.40 -1.51 19.73
C ALA A 364 -20.78 -1.45 18.33
N PHE A 365 -19.71 -0.68 18.17
CA PHE A 365 -18.96 -0.60 16.91
C PHE A 365 -17.80 -1.58 16.97
N THR A 366 -17.81 -2.56 16.06
CA THR A 366 -16.83 -3.65 16.02
C THR A 366 -15.56 -3.19 15.33
N VAL A 367 -14.44 -3.16 16.06
CA VAL A 367 -13.10 -2.87 15.53
C VAL A 367 -12.36 -4.19 15.39
N GLU A 368 -12.17 -4.63 14.16
CA GLU A 368 -11.41 -5.82 13.82
C GLU A 368 -10.04 -5.44 13.24
N SER A 369 -8.98 -6.12 13.66
CA SER A 369 -7.63 -5.87 13.17
C SER A 369 -6.85 -7.17 13.09
N MET A 370 -6.12 -7.35 11.98
CA MET A 370 -5.03 -8.32 11.93
C MET A 370 -3.84 -7.72 12.66
N ILE A 371 -3.29 -8.42 13.65
CA ILE A 371 -2.11 -8.02 14.41
C ILE A 371 -1.10 -9.16 14.35
N LEU A 372 -0.04 -8.95 13.56
CA LEU A 372 0.93 -9.98 13.21
C LEU A 372 2.34 -9.58 13.63
N PRO A 373 2.91 -10.18 14.67
CA PRO A 373 4.31 -9.99 15.02
C PRO A 373 5.21 -10.83 14.11
N TYR A 374 5.91 -10.20 13.17
CA TYR A 374 6.91 -10.88 12.33
C TYR A 374 8.14 -11.32 13.11
N SER A 375 8.36 -10.77 14.31
CA SER A 375 9.36 -11.25 15.28
C SER A 375 9.11 -12.71 15.74
N GLY A 376 7.88 -13.22 15.57
CA GLY A 376 7.44 -14.49 16.14
C GLY A 376 7.21 -14.45 17.66
N ALA A 377 7.45 -13.31 18.31
CA ALA A 377 7.16 -13.12 19.73
C ALA A 377 5.66 -13.00 19.95
N PRO A 378 5.10 -13.55 21.06
CA PRO A 378 3.69 -13.39 21.36
C PRO A 378 3.35 -11.92 21.70
N LEU A 379 2.10 -11.52 21.48
CA LEU A 379 1.61 -10.23 21.96
C LEU A 379 1.72 -10.11 23.48
N VAL A 380 1.94 -8.90 23.98
CA VAL A 380 1.90 -8.62 25.41
C VAL A 380 0.45 -8.70 25.89
N PRO A 381 0.11 -9.54 26.88
CA PRO A 381 -1.25 -9.69 27.36
C PRO A 381 -1.85 -8.35 27.84
N GLY A 382 -3.02 -7.99 27.30
CA GLY A 382 -3.73 -6.76 27.67
C GLY A 382 -3.27 -5.49 26.95
N GLU A 383 -2.27 -5.58 26.06
CA GLU A 383 -1.72 -4.43 25.33
C GLU A 383 -2.29 -4.29 23.90
N ALA A 384 -3.16 -5.21 23.48
CA ALA A 384 -3.94 -5.03 22.25
C ALA A 384 -5.23 -4.30 22.58
N LEU A 385 -5.34 -3.02 22.22
CA LEU A 385 -6.37 -2.11 22.65
C LEU A 385 -6.93 -1.28 21.49
N VAL A 386 -8.22 -0.99 21.56
CA VAL A 386 -8.84 0.12 20.83
C VAL A 386 -8.87 1.33 21.76
N TYR A 387 -8.26 2.42 21.35
CA TYR A 387 -8.40 3.72 21.98
C TYR A 387 -9.50 4.49 21.25
N TYR A 388 -10.42 5.11 21.98
CA TYR A 388 -11.52 5.86 21.37
C TYR A 388 -11.94 7.05 22.24
N ARG A 389 -12.54 8.05 21.60
CA ARG A 389 -13.14 9.22 22.29
C ARG A 389 -14.16 9.90 21.39
N GLU A 390 -15.02 10.72 21.97
CA GLU A 390 -15.78 11.70 21.19
C GLU A 390 -14.87 12.83 20.71
N ALA A 391 -15.09 13.32 19.50
CA ALA A 391 -14.27 14.37 18.90
C ALA A 391 -14.19 15.62 19.81
N GLY A 392 -12.96 16.06 20.06
CA GLY A 392 -12.68 17.17 20.96
C GLY A 392 -12.58 16.82 22.44
N ALA A 393 -12.82 15.57 22.85
CA ALA A 393 -12.53 15.12 24.22
C ALA A 393 -11.02 15.05 24.48
N GLY A 394 -10.59 15.43 25.69
CA GLY A 394 -9.16 15.47 26.04
C GLY A 394 -8.53 14.10 26.31
N GLU A 395 -9.33 13.13 26.76
CA GLU A 395 -8.85 11.82 27.21
C GLU A 395 -9.32 10.70 26.26
N TRP A 396 -8.44 9.72 26.06
CA TRP A 396 -8.74 8.50 25.34
C TRP A 396 -9.26 7.45 26.31
N LEU A 397 -10.40 6.87 25.98
CA LEU A 397 -10.92 5.66 26.61
C LEU A 397 -10.33 4.44 25.93
N THR A 398 -10.33 3.28 26.58
CA THR A 398 -9.78 2.04 26.03
C THR A 398 -10.80 0.92 26.06
N ALA A 399 -10.76 0.08 25.02
CA ALA A 399 -11.46 -1.19 24.97
C ALA A 399 -10.47 -2.31 24.63
N PRO A 400 -10.47 -3.43 25.39
CA PRO A 400 -9.57 -4.53 25.12
C PRO A 400 -9.96 -5.25 23.82
N MET A 401 -8.97 -5.75 23.09
CA MET A 401 -9.17 -6.62 21.95
C MET A 401 -8.93 -8.08 22.34
N ALA A 402 -9.76 -8.97 21.83
CA ALA A 402 -9.67 -10.41 22.06
C ALA A 402 -9.48 -11.17 20.74
N PRO A 403 -8.72 -12.27 20.71
CA PRO A 403 -8.57 -13.10 19.54
C PRO A 403 -9.91 -13.68 19.06
N THR A 404 -10.21 -13.54 17.78
CA THR A 404 -11.43 -14.07 17.14
C THR A 404 -11.11 -15.03 16.00
N ALA A 405 -9.93 -14.90 15.38
CA ALA A 405 -9.38 -15.82 14.38
C ALA A 405 -7.84 -15.81 14.46
N PRO A 406 -7.12 -16.66 13.73
CA PRO A 406 -5.67 -16.57 13.64
C PRO A 406 -5.23 -15.17 13.24
N ASP A 407 -4.30 -14.59 14.00
CA ASP A 407 -3.76 -13.23 13.83
C ASP A 407 -4.82 -12.10 13.82
N THR A 408 -6.08 -12.39 14.13
CA THR A 408 -7.18 -11.41 14.13
C THR A 408 -7.71 -11.20 15.53
N LEU A 409 -7.75 -9.93 15.95
CA LEU A 409 -8.32 -9.51 17.23
C LEU A 409 -9.48 -8.54 16.99
N THR A 410 -10.46 -8.60 17.89
CA THR A 410 -11.66 -7.76 17.83
C THR A 410 -11.86 -7.04 19.17
N GLY A 411 -12.08 -5.75 19.10
CA GLY A 411 -12.50 -4.88 20.19
C GLY A 411 -13.83 -4.19 19.87
N TYR A 412 -14.45 -3.56 20.87
CA TYR A 412 -15.76 -2.96 20.71
C TYR A 412 -15.79 -1.55 21.33
N ILE A 413 -16.09 -0.55 20.49
CA ILE A 413 -16.43 0.80 20.96
C ILE A 413 -17.91 0.76 21.37
N PRO A 414 -18.30 1.17 22.61
CA PRO A 414 -19.69 1.19 23.03
C PRO A 414 -20.58 2.07 22.15
N ALA A 415 -21.91 1.89 22.25
CA ALA A 415 -22.87 2.73 21.56
C ALA A 415 -22.73 4.21 21.93
N HIS A 416 -22.83 5.08 20.92
CA HIS A 416 -22.89 6.53 21.07
C HIS A 416 -24.12 7.07 20.32
N PRO A 417 -24.71 8.21 20.74
CA PRO A 417 -25.86 8.80 20.07
C PRO A 417 -25.56 9.17 18.60
N ALA A 418 -26.60 9.16 17.78
CA ALA A 418 -26.50 9.70 16.42
C ALA A 418 -26.10 11.20 16.46
N GLY A 419 -25.26 11.60 15.51
CA GLY A 419 -24.62 12.91 15.46
C GLY A 419 -23.27 12.98 16.18
N THR A 420 -22.89 11.96 16.96
CA THR A 420 -21.57 11.91 17.61
C THR A 420 -20.49 11.61 16.57
N VAL A 421 -19.41 12.37 16.55
CA VAL A 421 -18.18 12.04 15.85
C VAL A 421 -17.26 11.29 16.81
N LEU A 422 -16.88 10.08 16.45
CA LEU A 422 -15.93 9.26 17.21
C LEU A 422 -14.57 9.28 16.54
N GLU A 423 -13.55 9.47 17.36
CA GLU A 423 -12.12 9.32 17.00
C GLU A 423 -11.60 8.04 17.64
N TYR A 424 -10.77 7.27 16.93
CA TYR A 424 -10.22 6.03 17.48
C TYR A 424 -8.93 5.61 16.77
N PHE A 425 -8.18 4.73 17.43
CA PHE A 425 -7.03 4.03 16.86
C PHE A 425 -6.86 2.66 17.55
N VAL A 426 -6.14 1.77 16.89
CA VAL A 426 -5.73 0.47 17.42
C VAL A 426 -4.28 0.56 17.86
N ALA A 427 -3.93 -0.06 18.99
CA ALA A 427 -2.56 -0.19 19.45
C ALA A 427 -2.29 -1.61 19.92
N ALA A 428 -1.06 -2.08 19.73
CA ALA A 428 -0.59 -3.36 20.25
C ALA A 428 0.91 -3.31 20.57
N ALA A 429 1.35 -4.22 21.43
CA ALA A 429 2.76 -4.49 21.68
C ALA A 429 3.04 -6.00 21.69
N ASP A 430 4.26 -6.40 21.32
CA ASP A 430 4.73 -7.76 21.42
C ASP A 430 5.89 -7.92 22.43
N GLN A 431 6.22 -9.15 22.77
CA GLN A 431 7.27 -9.44 23.75
C GLN A 431 8.69 -9.30 23.19
N SER A 432 8.86 -8.93 21.92
CA SER A 432 10.15 -8.51 21.38
C SER A 432 10.50 -7.07 21.74
N GLY A 433 9.56 -6.34 22.35
CA GLY A 433 9.67 -4.92 22.73
C GLY A 433 9.16 -3.97 21.64
N ARG A 434 8.53 -4.48 20.58
CA ARG A 434 7.89 -3.65 19.54
C ARG A 434 6.49 -3.26 19.94
N SER A 435 6.13 -2.03 19.64
CA SER A 435 4.77 -1.51 19.72
C SER A 435 4.40 -0.82 18.42
N GLU A 436 3.13 -0.92 18.04
CA GLU A 436 2.64 -0.29 16.81
C GLU A 436 1.20 0.20 16.99
N THR A 437 0.80 1.13 16.14
CA THR A 437 -0.55 1.69 16.10
C THR A 437 -1.12 1.70 14.68
N SER A 438 -2.45 1.75 14.57
CA SER A 438 -3.15 2.02 13.31
C SER A 438 -4.19 3.14 13.52
N PRO A 439 -4.03 4.32 12.90
CA PRO A 439 -2.91 4.70 12.03
C PRO A 439 -1.58 4.80 12.79
N ARG A 440 -0.47 4.68 12.08
CA ARG A 440 0.88 4.66 12.66
C ARG A 440 1.27 5.91 13.45
N THR A 441 0.65 7.02 13.17
CA THR A 441 0.91 8.31 13.83
C THR A 441 0.06 8.54 15.08
N ALA A 442 -0.71 7.53 15.54
CA ALA A 442 -1.52 7.69 16.73
C ALA A 442 -0.65 7.97 17.98
N PRO A 443 -1.15 8.79 18.92
CA PRO A 443 -2.47 9.41 18.96
C PRO A 443 -2.57 10.75 18.19
N ALA A 444 -1.51 11.24 17.56
CA ALA A 444 -1.54 12.51 16.81
C ALA A 444 -2.38 12.40 15.52
N GLY A 445 -2.27 11.26 14.81
CA GLY A 445 -3.21 10.84 13.78
C GLY A 445 -4.19 9.81 14.36
N PHE A 446 -5.42 9.76 13.85
CA PHE A 446 -6.45 8.81 14.28
C PHE A 446 -7.48 8.60 13.17
N HIS A 447 -8.22 7.51 13.25
CA HIS A 447 -9.40 7.28 12.43
C HIS A 447 -10.60 7.98 13.03
N SER A 448 -11.57 8.39 12.19
CA SER A 448 -12.80 9.00 12.66
C SER A 448 -14.00 8.57 11.84
N PHE A 449 -15.17 8.55 12.47
CA PHE A 449 -16.45 8.36 11.79
C PHE A 449 -17.57 9.08 12.54
N THR A 450 -18.63 9.42 11.82
CA THR A 450 -19.84 10.00 12.40
C THR A 450 -20.87 8.90 12.60
N VAL A 451 -21.41 8.81 13.79
CA VAL A 451 -22.57 7.95 14.07
C VAL A 451 -23.79 8.61 13.46
N THR A 452 -24.39 7.97 12.45
CA THR A 452 -25.64 8.44 11.87
C THR A 452 -26.85 7.84 12.60
N GLU A 453 -28.03 8.41 12.39
CA GLU A 453 -29.23 7.74 12.83
C GLU A 453 -29.21 6.34 12.24
N GLY A 454 -29.34 5.33 13.08
CA GLY A 454 -29.61 3.99 12.59
C GLY A 454 -30.82 4.14 11.67
N LEU A 455 -30.80 3.52 10.50
CA LEU A 455 -31.97 3.53 9.63
C LEU A 455 -33.14 3.18 10.54
N GLY A 456 -33.89 4.21 10.92
CA GLY A 456 -34.87 4.12 11.99
C GLY A 456 -35.82 2.97 11.69
N VAL A 457 -35.61 1.86 12.37
CA VAL A 457 -36.68 0.94 12.63
C VAL A 457 -37.59 1.74 13.56
N GLY A 458 -38.45 2.52 12.98
CA GLY A 458 -39.56 3.11 13.72
C GLY A 458 -40.11 1.99 14.57
N GLY A 459 -40.13 2.20 15.89
CA GLY A 459 -40.36 1.18 16.92
C GLY A 459 -41.49 0.22 16.56
N GLY A 460 -41.09 -0.94 16.10
CA GLY A 460 -41.93 -2.05 15.69
C GLY A 460 -41.02 -3.24 15.49
N SER A 461 -40.90 -4.02 16.50
CA SER A 461 -40.12 -5.23 16.64
C SER A 461 -40.67 -6.32 15.73
N ASP A 462 -40.16 -6.50 14.51
CA ASP A 462 -40.19 -7.83 13.88
C ASP A 462 -39.17 -7.87 12.74
N PRO A 463 -38.46 -8.97 12.53
CA PRO A 463 -37.50 -9.08 11.45
C PRO A 463 -38.22 -8.86 10.12
N VAL A 464 -37.76 -7.85 9.35
CA VAL A 464 -38.35 -7.51 8.05
C VAL A 464 -38.35 -8.73 7.11
N ILE A 465 -37.27 -9.55 7.18
CA ILE A 465 -37.23 -10.86 6.52
C ILE A 465 -37.69 -11.92 7.52
N ALA A 466 -38.99 -12.23 7.49
CA ALA A 466 -39.61 -13.28 8.32
C ALA A 466 -39.31 -14.70 7.84
N GLY A 467 -38.98 -14.87 6.55
CA GLY A 467 -38.61 -16.16 6.00
C GLY A 467 -37.99 -16.05 4.61
N TYR A 468 -37.18 -17.04 4.26
CA TYR A 468 -36.62 -17.17 2.93
C TYR A 468 -36.38 -18.64 2.57
N ALA A 469 -36.49 -18.95 1.29
CA ALA A 469 -36.21 -20.26 0.72
C ALA A 469 -35.72 -20.14 -0.72
N MET A 470 -35.12 -21.17 -1.25
CA MET A 470 -34.80 -21.27 -2.68
C MET A 470 -34.98 -22.70 -3.18
N SER A 471 -35.55 -22.83 -4.37
CA SER A 471 -35.82 -24.15 -5.00
C SER A 471 -35.95 -24.00 -6.51
N PRO A 472 -35.51 -25.00 -7.30
CA PRO A 472 -34.68 -26.12 -6.89
C PRO A 472 -33.23 -25.70 -6.61
N ASN A 473 -32.52 -26.39 -5.74
CA ASN A 473 -31.07 -26.21 -5.53
C ASN A 473 -30.46 -27.60 -5.23
N PRO A 474 -29.62 -28.17 -6.10
CA PRO A 474 -29.10 -27.60 -7.36
C PRO A 474 -30.15 -27.33 -8.44
N PHE A 475 -29.82 -26.45 -9.42
CA PHE A 475 -30.70 -26.07 -10.52
C PHE A 475 -29.94 -26.04 -11.86
N SER A 476 -30.69 -26.25 -12.97
CA SER A 476 -30.16 -26.16 -14.35
C SER A 476 -30.97 -25.27 -15.28
N GLY A 477 -32.22 -24.95 -14.95
CA GLY A 477 -33.13 -24.18 -15.81
C GLY A 477 -33.73 -22.92 -15.17
N GLY A 478 -33.53 -22.76 -13.88
CA GLY A 478 -34.04 -21.62 -13.13
C GLY A 478 -34.13 -21.91 -11.63
N LEU A 479 -33.86 -20.91 -10.83
CA LEU A 479 -33.91 -20.96 -9.38
C LEU A 479 -34.91 -19.93 -8.87
N THR A 480 -35.93 -20.36 -8.15
CA THR A 480 -36.84 -19.45 -7.47
C THR A 480 -36.37 -19.16 -6.06
N VAL A 481 -36.25 -17.90 -5.74
CA VAL A 481 -35.98 -17.40 -4.40
C VAL A 481 -37.27 -16.85 -3.83
N THR A 482 -37.70 -17.40 -2.72
CA THR A 482 -38.88 -16.95 -1.98
C THR A 482 -38.45 -16.15 -0.77
N ILE A 483 -39.05 -14.97 -0.60
CA ILE A 483 -38.78 -14.06 0.53
C ILE A 483 -40.11 -13.72 1.18
N THR A 484 -40.21 -13.88 2.49
CA THR A 484 -41.37 -13.44 3.27
C THR A 484 -40.96 -12.20 4.07
N LEU A 485 -41.65 -11.08 3.82
CA LEU A 485 -41.46 -9.84 4.58
C LEU A 485 -42.56 -9.72 5.64
N ALA A 486 -42.18 -9.43 6.86
CA ALA A 486 -43.09 -9.15 7.98
C ALA A 486 -43.68 -7.73 7.90
N THR A 487 -42.98 -6.81 7.23
CA THR A 487 -43.44 -5.43 7.01
C THR A 487 -43.05 -5.00 5.60
N PRO A 488 -43.79 -4.08 4.96
CA PRO A 488 -43.44 -3.59 3.64
C PRO A 488 -42.16 -2.75 3.69
N GLY A 489 -41.29 -2.86 2.67
CA GLY A 489 -40.06 -2.12 2.63
C GLY A 489 -39.25 -2.32 1.33
N PHE A 490 -38.15 -1.62 1.20
CA PHE A 490 -37.22 -1.82 0.10
C PHE A 490 -36.51 -3.17 0.25
N ALA A 491 -36.52 -3.97 -0.82
CA ALA A 491 -35.83 -5.25 -0.86
C ALA A 491 -34.90 -5.35 -2.07
N GLU A 492 -33.76 -5.96 -1.88
CA GLU A 492 -32.77 -6.24 -2.94
C GLU A 492 -32.46 -7.74 -2.94
N VAL A 493 -32.44 -8.32 -4.16
CA VAL A 493 -31.98 -9.69 -4.40
C VAL A 493 -30.96 -9.65 -5.51
N ALA A 494 -29.71 -9.97 -5.19
CA ALA A 494 -28.60 -9.94 -6.13
C ALA A 494 -27.80 -11.25 -6.10
N VAL A 495 -27.21 -11.62 -7.25
CA VAL A 495 -26.40 -12.82 -7.43
C VAL A 495 -24.94 -12.43 -7.57
N TYR A 496 -24.08 -13.15 -6.85
CA TYR A 496 -22.63 -12.99 -6.88
C TYR A 496 -21.93 -14.33 -7.15
N ASP A 497 -20.77 -14.31 -7.77
CA ASP A 497 -19.90 -15.49 -7.82
C ASP A 497 -19.11 -15.66 -6.53
N LEU A 498 -18.32 -16.75 -6.41
CA LEU A 498 -17.51 -17.00 -5.22
C LEU A 498 -16.34 -16.01 -5.02
N ALA A 499 -15.99 -15.26 -6.06
CA ALA A 499 -15.00 -14.18 -5.97
C ALA A 499 -15.62 -12.84 -5.54
N GLY A 500 -16.93 -12.82 -5.23
CA GLY A 500 -17.65 -11.61 -4.83
C GLY A 500 -18.03 -10.70 -5.99
N ARG A 501 -17.83 -11.10 -7.25
CA ARG A 501 -18.22 -10.31 -8.41
C ARG A 501 -19.73 -10.37 -8.62
N HIS A 502 -20.35 -9.21 -8.83
CA HIS A 502 -21.76 -9.11 -9.15
C HIS A 502 -22.09 -9.81 -10.48
N VAL A 503 -23.05 -10.72 -10.48
CA VAL A 503 -23.47 -11.50 -11.64
C VAL A 503 -24.80 -10.99 -12.20
N ASN A 504 -25.81 -10.80 -11.34
CA ASN A 504 -27.11 -10.31 -11.77
C ASN A 504 -27.88 -9.65 -10.60
N LEU A 505 -28.67 -8.64 -10.89
CA LEU A 505 -29.61 -8.01 -9.97
C LEU A 505 -31.02 -8.49 -10.31
N LEU A 506 -31.61 -9.33 -9.45
CA LEU A 506 -32.87 -9.95 -9.69
C LEU A 506 -34.05 -9.07 -9.25
N HIS A 507 -33.88 -8.29 -8.18
CA HIS A 507 -34.86 -7.36 -7.65
C HIS A 507 -34.20 -6.23 -6.89
N SER A 508 -34.71 -4.99 -7.05
CA SER A 508 -34.27 -3.82 -6.29
C SER A 508 -35.35 -2.76 -6.28
N SER A 509 -36.37 -2.98 -5.45
CA SER A 509 -37.49 -2.03 -5.28
C SER A 509 -38.29 -2.31 -4.00
N ALA A 510 -39.29 -1.50 -3.72
CA ALA A 510 -40.22 -1.74 -2.60
C ALA A 510 -41.05 -3.03 -2.82
N MET A 511 -41.11 -3.86 -1.78
CA MET A 511 -41.98 -5.05 -1.69
C MET A 511 -43.01 -4.85 -0.59
N PRO A 512 -44.29 -5.22 -0.81
CA PRO A 512 -45.30 -5.27 0.24
C PRO A 512 -44.97 -6.30 1.32
N GLU A 513 -45.68 -6.25 2.45
CA GLU A 513 -45.75 -7.36 3.40
C GLU A 513 -46.22 -8.64 2.72
N GLY A 514 -45.68 -9.79 3.15
CA GLY A 514 -46.06 -11.11 2.64
C GLY A 514 -44.94 -11.84 1.93
N THR A 515 -45.31 -12.91 1.21
CA THR A 515 -44.37 -13.80 0.53
C THR A 515 -44.27 -13.45 -0.96
N HIS A 516 -43.04 -13.22 -1.40
CA HIS A 516 -42.70 -12.85 -2.78
C HIS A 516 -41.74 -13.87 -3.39
N SER A 517 -41.81 -14.04 -4.69
CA SER A 517 -40.90 -14.94 -5.44
C SER A 517 -40.17 -14.17 -6.51
N VAL A 518 -38.84 -14.36 -6.54
CA VAL A 518 -37.94 -13.80 -7.55
C VAL A 518 -37.19 -14.96 -8.20
N MET A 519 -37.08 -14.95 -9.52
CA MET A 519 -36.46 -16.04 -10.26
C MET A 519 -35.12 -15.62 -10.87
N TRP A 520 -34.12 -16.49 -10.76
CA TRP A 520 -32.89 -16.42 -11.50
C TRP A 520 -32.82 -17.54 -12.54
N ASP A 521 -32.65 -17.17 -13.79
CA ASP A 521 -32.60 -18.07 -14.95
C ASP A 521 -31.19 -18.61 -15.26
N GLY A 522 -30.22 -18.39 -14.34
CA GLY A 522 -28.83 -18.79 -14.53
C GLY A 522 -28.03 -17.88 -15.47
N ARG A 523 -28.52 -16.67 -15.78
CA ARG A 523 -27.83 -15.71 -16.66
C ARG A 523 -27.27 -14.52 -15.87
N ASN A 524 -26.21 -13.91 -16.43
CA ASN A 524 -25.67 -12.66 -15.90
C ASN A 524 -26.52 -11.44 -16.36
N ALA A 525 -26.17 -10.24 -15.88
CA ALA A 525 -26.88 -9.00 -16.21
C ALA A 525 -26.88 -8.66 -17.71
N ALA A 526 -25.98 -9.22 -18.51
CA ALA A 526 -25.94 -9.09 -19.98
C ALA A 526 -26.77 -10.17 -20.69
N GLY A 527 -27.50 -11.04 -19.97
CA GLY A 527 -28.30 -12.13 -20.53
C GLY A 527 -27.50 -13.34 -21.01
N VAL A 528 -26.17 -13.38 -20.73
CA VAL A 528 -25.30 -14.50 -21.10
C VAL A 528 -25.41 -15.60 -20.04
N PRO A 529 -25.51 -16.89 -20.40
CA PRO A 529 -25.49 -17.99 -19.44
C PRO A 529 -24.26 -17.94 -18.54
N SER A 530 -24.48 -18.00 -17.23
CA SER A 530 -23.41 -18.07 -16.25
C SER A 530 -22.83 -19.48 -16.23
N PRO A 531 -21.50 -19.67 -16.04
CA PRO A 531 -20.88 -20.99 -15.94
C PRO A 531 -21.53 -21.86 -14.85
N ALA A 532 -21.47 -23.18 -15.02
CA ALA A 532 -21.84 -24.10 -13.95
C ALA A 532 -20.91 -23.88 -12.73
N GLY A 533 -21.48 -23.81 -11.54
CA GLY A 533 -20.72 -23.54 -10.33
C GLY A 533 -21.58 -23.07 -9.17
N THR A 534 -20.92 -22.69 -8.08
CA THR A 534 -21.58 -22.15 -6.90
C THR A 534 -21.70 -20.63 -7.00
N TYR A 535 -22.88 -20.12 -6.63
CA TYR A 535 -23.19 -18.69 -6.58
C TYR A 535 -23.74 -18.33 -5.20
N LEU A 536 -23.60 -17.07 -4.84
CA LEU A 536 -24.13 -16.50 -3.61
C LEU A 536 -25.29 -15.56 -3.98
N LEU A 537 -26.46 -15.80 -3.41
CA LEU A 537 -27.60 -14.89 -3.54
C LEU A 537 -27.71 -14.06 -2.26
N LEU A 538 -27.60 -12.77 -2.43
CA LEU A 538 -27.68 -11.78 -1.36
C LEU A 538 -29.08 -11.21 -1.30
N LEU A 539 -29.76 -11.40 -0.18
CA LEU A 539 -31.09 -10.84 0.10
C LEU A 539 -30.92 -9.73 1.14
N LYS A 540 -31.32 -8.53 0.80
CA LYS A 540 -31.34 -7.38 1.73
C LYS A 540 -32.74 -6.82 1.85
N ALA A 541 -33.22 -6.60 3.07
CA ALA A 541 -34.44 -5.85 3.35
C ALA A 541 -34.41 -5.32 4.78
N GLY A 542 -34.81 -4.05 4.99
CA GLY A 542 -34.93 -3.42 6.30
C GLY A 542 -33.67 -3.52 7.17
N GLY A 543 -32.48 -3.32 6.59
CA GLY A 543 -31.21 -3.45 7.28
C GLY A 543 -30.72 -4.89 7.54
N GLN A 544 -31.53 -5.89 7.22
CA GLN A 544 -31.16 -7.29 7.33
C GLN A 544 -30.54 -7.80 6.03
N THR A 545 -29.50 -8.61 6.15
CA THR A 545 -28.85 -9.31 5.04
C THR A 545 -28.89 -10.81 5.28
N ARG A 546 -29.24 -11.57 4.25
CA ARG A 546 -29.17 -13.03 4.22
C ARG A 546 -28.41 -13.47 2.99
N VAL A 547 -27.56 -14.48 3.13
CA VAL A 547 -26.78 -15.06 2.03
C VAL A 547 -27.23 -16.51 1.84
N LEU A 548 -27.62 -16.84 0.63
CA LEU A 548 -27.99 -18.19 0.23
C LEU A 548 -26.97 -18.73 -0.78
N ARG A 549 -26.66 -20.00 -0.70
CA ARG A 549 -25.74 -20.67 -1.61
C ARG A 549 -26.50 -21.47 -2.64
N ALA A 550 -26.38 -21.13 -3.92
CA ALA A 550 -26.99 -21.83 -5.04
C ALA A 550 -25.93 -22.62 -5.83
N LEU A 551 -26.28 -23.83 -6.26
CA LEU A 551 -25.46 -24.65 -7.15
C LEU A 551 -26.10 -24.70 -8.53
N HIS A 552 -25.52 -24.00 -9.51
CA HIS A 552 -25.92 -24.02 -10.91
C HIS A 552 -25.26 -25.21 -11.62
N LEU A 553 -26.05 -26.06 -12.20
CA LEU A 553 -25.63 -27.23 -12.99
C LEU A 553 -25.54 -26.86 -14.48
N PRO A 554 -24.78 -27.63 -15.29
CA PRO A 554 -24.68 -27.44 -16.73
C PRO A 554 -26.02 -27.54 -17.45
#